data_109bc48a7a8c5ecb46521437b62c496a
#
_entry.id   109bc48a7a8c5ecb46521437b62c496a
#
_cell.length_a   1.000
_cell.length_b   1.000
_cell.length_c   1.000
_cell.angle_alpha   90.00
_cell.angle_beta   90.00
_cell.angle_gamma   90.00
#
_symmetry.space_group_name_H-M   'P 1'
#
loop_
_entity.id
_entity.type
_entity.pdbx_description
1 polymer ?
#
loop_
_entity_poly.entity_id
_entity_poly.type
_entity_poly.pdbx_seq_one_letter_code
_entity_poly.pdbx_strand_id
1 'polypeptide(L)'
;KENNYGLIGKESDYFIGDIEYRGCLNNYLFDMIGVKWAVDNDNSENLDLALFKMYYGDKHLKTLEQVLSDLNNMIEFLYDEKSLSLLKDDLKEIYKAKTILGLLYPYEELKIGFSDKIEIVYIFGNQSNENNNLKNILIGIKNSKQYEEISKIADIKIAKSSFMGYGLYEKNMMNLDYAINML
;
A
#
# COMPACT_ATOMS: atom_id res chain seq x y z
N LYS A 1 -7.69 -8.58 -8.31
CA LYS A 1 -7.11 -9.90 -8.65
C LYS A 1 -5.70 -9.64 -9.04
N GLU A 2 -4.86 -9.84 -8.07
CA GLU A 2 -3.56 -9.52 -8.28
C GLU A 2 -2.75 -10.62 -8.68
N ASN A 3 -1.83 -10.39 -9.44
CA ASN A 3 -1.08 -11.25 -10.26
C ASN A 3 0.08 -11.86 -9.53
N ASN A 4 -0.18 -12.42 -8.36
CA ASN A 4 0.82 -13.23 -7.69
C ASN A 4 1.04 -14.59 -8.37
N TYR A 5 0.38 -14.83 -9.51
CA TYR A 5 0.34 -16.15 -10.16
C TYR A 5 1.02 -16.19 -11.53
N GLY A 6 1.80 -15.20 -11.89
CA GLY A 6 2.49 -15.18 -13.16
C GLY A 6 3.63 -16.19 -13.19
N LEU A 7 3.55 -17.17 -14.11
CA LEU A 7 4.68 -18.04 -14.46
C LEU A 7 5.77 -17.32 -15.25
N ILE A 8 5.49 -16.10 -15.70
CA ILE A 8 6.33 -15.36 -16.63
C ILE A 8 6.57 -13.96 -16.09
N GLY A 9 7.54 -13.83 -15.21
CA GLY A 9 8.01 -12.55 -14.75
C GLY A 9 7.09 -11.85 -13.75
N LYS A 10 7.56 -10.72 -13.25
CA LYS A 10 6.83 -9.87 -12.33
C LYS A 10 5.74 -9.13 -13.10
N GLU A 11 4.50 -9.55 -12.99
CA GLU A 11 3.37 -8.84 -13.56
C GLU A 11 2.92 -7.64 -12.70
N SER A 12 3.54 -7.44 -11.53
CA SER A 12 3.29 -6.33 -10.62
C SER A 12 4.58 -6.02 -9.86
N ASP A 13 4.78 -4.75 -9.51
CA ASP A 13 5.92 -4.33 -8.68
C ASP A 13 5.66 -4.59 -7.19
N TYR A 14 4.47 -5.06 -6.85
CA TYR A 14 4.06 -5.38 -5.48
C TYR A 14 3.58 -6.81 -5.36
N PHE A 15 4.01 -7.46 -4.30
CA PHE A 15 3.46 -8.73 -3.84
C PHE A 15 2.41 -8.45 -2.78
N ILE A 16 1.16 -8.83 -3.02
CA ILE A 16 0.09 -8.73 -2.03
C ILE A 16 0.09 -10.00 -1.17
N GLY A 17 0.40 -9.83 0.10
CA GLY A 17 0.42 -10.90 1.08
C GLY A 17 -0.98 -11.27 1.52
N ASP A 18 -1.75 -10.29 1.97
CA ASP A 18 -3.09 -10.48 2.51
C ASP A 18 -4.02 -9.32 2.14
N ILE A 19 -5.32 -9.57 2.19
CA ILE A 19 -6.40 -8.60 1.99
C ILE A 19 -7.25 -8.52 3.25
N GLU A 20 -7.85 -7.35 3.51
CA GLU A 20 -8.65 -7.08 4.70
C GLU A 20 -7.90 -7.35 6.00
N TYR A 21 -6.62 -6.99 6.05
CA TYR A 21 -5.76 -7.23 7.21
C TYR A 21 -6.25 -6.45 8.43
N ARG A 22 -6.42 -7.18 9.53
CA ARG A 22 -6.76 -6.62 10.84
C ARG A 22 -5.62 -6.91 11.80
N GLY A 23 -4.96 -5.87 12.26
CA GLY A 23 -3.91 -6.01 13.27
C GLY A 23 -4.46 -6.60 14.57
N CYS A 24 -3.72 -7.54 15.15
CA CYS A 24 -4.15 -8.25 16.37
C CYS A 24 -4.30 -7.33 17.59
N LEU A 25 -3.55 -6.23 17.64
CA LEU A 25 -3.49 -5.36 18.81
C LEU A 25 -4.45 -4.17 18.75
N ASN A 26 -4.61 -3.55 17.59
CA ASN A 26 -5.34 -2.29 17.45
C ASN A 26 -6.60 -2.40 16.57
N ASN A 27 -6.99 -3.60 16.16
CA ASN A 27 -8.12 -3.83 15.24
C ASN A 27 -8.07 -2.97 13.97
N TYR A 28 -6.88 -2.48 13.61
CA TYR A 28 -6.72 -1.66 12.44
C TYR A 28 -6.87 -2.49 11.17
N LEU A 29 -7.66 -1.99 10.22
CA LEU A 29 -7.89 -2.66 8.94
C LEU A 29 -7.11 -1.95 7.84
N PHE A 30 -6.20 -2.68 7.20
CA PHE A 30 -5.67 -2.36 5.89
C PHE A 30 -6.45 -3.16 4.84
N ASP A 31 -6.80 -2.50 3.73
CA ASP A 31 -7.53 -3.20 2.67
C ASP A 31 -6.63 -4.24 1.99
N MET A 32 -5.32 -3.96 1.90
CA MET A 32 -4.30 -4.93 1.51
C MET A 32 -2.99 -4.64 2.24
N ILE A 33 -2.21 -5.69 2.47
CA ILE A 33 -0.83 -5.59 2.93
C ILE A 33 0.08 -6.36 1.98
N GLY A 34 1.30 -5.89 1.82
CA GLY A 34 2.24 -6.53 0.93
C GLY A 34 3.64 -5.96 1.02
N VAL A 35 4.43 -6.31 0.03
CA VAL A 35 5.79 -5.80 -0.13
C VAL A 35 5.99 -5.31 -1.56
N LYS A 36 6.80 -4.29 -1.70
CA LYS A 36 7.29 -3.85 -2.99
C LYS A 36 8.53 -4.67 -3.34
N TRP A 37 8.51 -5.26 -4.54
CA TRP A 37 9.68 -5.92 -5.08
C TRP A 37 10.73 -4.86 -5.44
N ALA A 38 11.98 -5.08 -5.05
CA ALA A 38 13.04 -4.23 -5.54
C ALA A 38 13.14 -4.37 -7.07
N VAL A 39 12.90 -3.28 -7.77
CA VAL A 39 12.94 -3.26 -9.24
C VAL A 39 14.38 -3.12 -9.73
N ASP A 40 15.25 -2.58 -8.92
CA ASP A 40 16.66 -2.37 -9.27
C ASP A 40 17.51 -3.58 -8.94
N ASN A 41 18.40 -3.91 -9.86
CA ASN A 41 19.35 -5.04 -9.84
C ASN A 41 20.34 -5.06 -8.68
N ASP A 42 20.18 -4.22 -7.70
CA ASP A 42 20.93 -4.34 -6.47
C ASP A 42 20.37 -5.50 -5.67
N ASN A 43 21.25 -6.41 -5.31
CA ASN A 43 21.04 -7.59 -4.46
C ASN A 43 20.54 -7.23 -3.04
N SER A 44 19.65 -6.25 -2.91
CA SER A 44 19.06 -5.92 -1.62
C SER A 44 18.07 -7.02 -1.25
N GLU A 45 18.44 -7.83 -0.27
CA GLU A 45 17.59 -8.85 0.34
C GLU A 45 16.39 -8.23 1.09
N ASN A 46 16.29 -6.90 1.11
CA ASN A 46 15.30 -6.14 1.86
C ASN A 46 14.21 -5.59 0.95
N LEU A 47 12.97 -5.87 1.32
CA LEU A 47 11.77 -5.43 0.62
C LEU A 47 11.12 -4.27 1.36
N ASP A 48 10.55 -3.33 0.63
CA ASP A 48 9.81 -2.24 1.22
C ASP A 48 8.40 -2.72 1.61
N LEU A 49 7.98 -2.43 2.84
CA LEU A 49 6.63 -2.74 3.29
C LEU A 49 5.63 -1.84 2.57
N ALA A 50 4.56 -2.41 2.03
CA ALA A 50 3.50 -1.69 1.33
C ALA A 50 2.14 -1.93 2.01
N LEU A 51 1.49 -0.84 2.41
CA LEU A 51 0.20 -0.83 3.09
C LEU A 51 -0.81 -0.11 2.20
N PHE A 52 -1.94 -0.75 1.92
CA PHE A 52 -2.90 -0.23 0.96
C PHE A 52 -4.22 0.15 1.61
N LYS A 53 -4.76 1.30 1.21
CA LYS A 53 -6.09 1.75 1.53
C LYS A 53 -6.86 2.04 0.25
N MET A 54 -8.10 1.51 0.14
CA MET A 54 -8.87 1.57 -1.09
C MET A 54 -10.18 2.31 -0.89
N TYR A 55 -10.47 3.26 -1.77
CA TYR A 55 -11.75 3.96 -1.86
C TYR A 55 -12.33 3.76 -3.26
N TYR A 56 -13.44 3.04 -3.33
CA TYR A 56 -14.05 2.66 -4.62
C TYR A 56 -15.37 3.37 -4.84
N GLY A 57 -15.46 4.10 -5.96
CA GLY A 57 -16.66 4.86 -6.36
C GLY A 57 -16.89 6.11 -5.52
N ASP A 58 -17.56 7.09 -6.11
CA ASP A 58 -17.81 8.40 -5.47
C ASP A 58 -18.62 8.31 -4.18
N LYS A 59 -19.50 7.31 -4.07
CA LYS A 59 -20.34 7.09 -2.88
C LYS A 59 -19.55 6.61 -1.66
N HIS A 60 -18.40 6.00 -1.89
CA HIS A 60 -17.53 5.47 -0.84
C HIS A 60 -16.33 6.37 -0.57
N LEU A 61 -16.24 7.49 -1.31
CA LEU A 61 -15.23 8.50 -1.02
C LEU A 61 -15.58 9.15 0.32
N LYS A 62 -14.76 8.88 1.31
CA LYS A 62 -14.92 9.40 2.66
C LYS A 62 -14.75 10.93 2.68
N THR A 63 -15.27 11.56 3.73
CA THR A 63 -14.95 12.97 4.00
C THR A 63 -13.47 13.13 4.36
N LEU A 64 -12.95 14.34 4.21
CA LEU A 64 -11.56 14.63 4.63
C LEU A 64 -11.31 14.23 6.10
N GLU A 65 -12.25 14.50 7.00
CA GLU A 65 -12.15 14.14 8.42
C GLU A 65 -11.99 12.63 8.62
N GLN A 66 -12.74 11.83 7.88
CA GLN A 66 -12.64 10.37 7.94
C GLN A 66 -11.30 9.87 7.40
N VAL A 67 -10.80 10.47 6.31
CA VAL A 67 -9.49 10.11 5.76
C VAL A 67 -8.36 10.51 6.72
N LEU A 68 -8.46 11.67 7.35
CA LEU A 68 -7.49 12.09 8.36
C LEU A 68 -7.55 11.23 9.63
N SER A 69 -8.73 10.75 10.01
CA SER A 69 -8.87 9.78 11.09
C SER A 69 -8.21 8.44 10.75
N ASP A 70 -8.42 7.93 9.52
CA ASP A 70 -7.73 6.73 9.04
C ASP A 70 -6.20 6.94 9.08
N LEU A 71 -5.73 8.11 8.66
CA LEU A 71 -4.31 8.45 8.66
C LEU A 71 -3.71 8.49 10.08
N ASN A 72 -4.44 9.03 11.06
CA ASN A 72 -4.03 8.99 12.46
C ASN A 72 -3.87 7.54 12.96
N ASN A 73 -4.84 6.68 12.66
CA ASN A 73 -4.77 5.28 13.04
C ASN A 73 -3.56 4.58 12.41
N MET A 74 -3.20 4.95 11.15
CA MET A 74 -1.99 4.44 10.49
C MET A 74 -0.73 4.90 11.23
N ILE A 75 -0.66 6.18 11.59
CA ILE A 75 0.46 6.75 12.34
C ILE A 75 0.64 5.99 13.66
N GLU A 76 -0.43 5.82 14.44
CA GLU A 76 -0.40 5.08 15.70
C GLU A 76 0.09 3.64 15.50
N PHE A 77 -0.41 2.96 14.45
CA PHE A 77 0.01 1.60 14.12
C PHE A 77 1.50 1.53 13.76
N LEU A 78 2.01 2.48 12.97
CA LEU A 78 3.40 2.48 12.52
C LEU A 78 4.38 2.82 13.65
N TYR A 79 3.96 3.59 14.65
CA TYR A 79 4.75 3.85 15.83
C TYR A 79 4.67 2.72 16.90
N ASP A 80 3.69 1.82 16.78
CA ASP A 80 3.66 0.63 17.64
C ASP A 80 4.58 -0.45 17.08
N GLU A 81 5.83 -0.44 17.52
CA GLU A 81 6.87 -1.38 17.09
C GLU A 81 6.42 -2.85 17.18
N LYS A 82 5.59 -3.19 18.16
CA LYS A 82 5.09 -4.54 18.35
C LYS A 82 4.11 -4.94 17.25
N SER A 83 3.16 -4.08 16.93
CA SER A 83 2.19 -4.31 15.83
C SER A 83 2.90 -4.38 14.48
N LEU A 84 3.85 -3.49 14.24
CA LEU A 84 4.63 -3.47 13.01
C LEU A 84 5.51 -4.72 12.86
N SER A 85 6.13 -5.18 13.95
CA SER A 85 6.92 -6.43 13.95
C SER A 85 6.05 -7.64 13.64
N LEU A 86 4.88 -7.75 14.29
CA LEU A 86 3.94 -8.84 14.02
C LEU A 86 3.48 -8.87 12.57
N LEU A 87 3.14 -7.71 12.00
CA LEU A 87 2.74 -7.61 10.59
C LEU A 87 3.87 -8.07 9.65
N LYS A 88 5.11 -7.67 9.93
CA LYS A 88 6.28 -8.09 9.15
C LYS A 88 6.50 -9.61 9.25
N ASP A 89 6.31 -10.19 10.42
CA ASP A 89 6.45 -11.64 10.64
C ASP A 89 5.31 -12.41 9.94
N ASP A 90 4.07 -11.92 10.01
CA ASP A 90 2.94 -12.50 9.27
C ASP A 90 3.21 -12.51 7.76
N LEU A 91 3.71 -11.41 7.21
CA LEU A 91 4.05 -11.33 5.78
C LEU A 91 5.15 -12.32 5.39
N LYS A 92 6.17 -12.53 6.23
CA LYS A 92 7.22 -13.55 5.99
C LYS A 92 6.62 -14.94 5.94
N GLU A 93 5.75 -15.29 6.89
CA GLU A 93 5.11 -16.61 6.92
C GLU A 93 4.17 -16.82 5.73
N ILE A 94 3.40 -15.80 5.34
CA ILE A 94 2.55 -15.85 4.15
C ILE A 94 3.40 -16.07 2.89
N TYR A 95 4.48 -15.32 2.75
CA TYR A 95 5.39 -15.45 1.62
C TYR A 95 5.99 -16.87 1.55
N LYS A 96 6.50 -17.36 2.67
CA LYS A 96 7.05 -18.71 2.80
C LYS A 96 6.02 -19.78 2.42
N ALA A 97 4.79 -19.66 2.94
CA ALA A 97 3.72 -20.59 2.62
C ALA A 97 3.40 -20.59 1.11
N LYS A 98 3.29 -19.40 0.49
CA LYS A 98 3.04 -19.28 -0.96
C LYS A 98 4.19 -19.85 -1.80
N THR A 99 5.44 -19.69 -1.36
CA THR A 99 6.62 -20.29 -2.01
C THR A 99 6.57 -21.82 -1.95
N ILE A 100 6.29 -22.40 -0.79
CA ILE A 100 6.16 -23.85 -0.59
C ILE A 100 5.04 -24.42 -1.48
N LEU A 101 3.94 -23.67 -1.65
CA LEU A 101 2.82 -24.06 -2.50
C LEU A 101 3.09 -23.85 -4.00
N GLY A 102 4.25 -23.36 -4.38
CA GLY A 102 4.60 -23.09 -5.77
C GLY A 102 3.82 -21.92 -6.39
N LEU A 103 3.28 -21.03 -5.57
CA LEU A 103 2.52 -19.86 -5.99
C LEU A 103 3.39 -18.63 -6.23
N LEU A 104 4.68 -18.72 -5.92
CA LEU A 104 5.66 -17.66 -6.16
C LEU A 104 6.86 -18.19 -6.92
N TYR A 105 7.38 -17.37 -7.83
CA TYR A 105 8.58 -17.66 -8.58
C TYR A 105 9.58 -16.49 -8.42
N PRO A 106 10.88 -16.72 -8.25
CA PRO A 106 11.59 -18.00 -8.20
C PRO A 106 11.39 -18.72 -6.85
N TYR A 107 11.47 -20.04 -6.86
CA TYR A 107 11.31 -20.93 -5.69
C TYR A 107 12.47 -20.90 -4.71
N GLU A 108 13.39 -19.97 -4.85
CA GLU A 108 14.51 -19.85 -3.92
C GLU A 108 14.00 -19.34 -2.58
N GLU A 109 14.55 -19.89 -1.49
CA GLU A 109 14.35 -19.38 -0.15
C GLU A 109 14.89 -17.94 -0.06
N LEU A 110 14.08 -16.99 -0.49
CA LEU A 110 14.40 -15.59 -0.28
C LEU A 110 14.37 -15.35 1.24
N LYS A 111 15.53 -15.04 1.78
CA LYS A 111 15.62 -14.47 3.13
C LYS A 111 14.97 -13.10 3.08
N ILE A 112 13.67 -13.04 3.37
CA ILE A 112 12.95 -11.78 3.36
C ILE A 112 13.39 -10.95 4.55
N GLY A 113 14.18 -9.93 4.28
CA GLY A 113 14.39 -8.80 5.14
C GLY A 113 13.39 -7.69 4.79
N PHE A 114 13.14 -6.80 5.73
CA PHE A 114 12.40 -5.56 5.46
C PHE A 114 13.37 -4.39 5.53
N SER A 115 13.25 -3.47 4.58
CA SER A 115 13.89 -2.18 4.67
C SER A 115 13.20 -1.31 5.73
N ASP A 116 13.81 -0.18 6.05
CA ASP A 116 13.16 0.82 6.90
C ASP A 116 12.10 1.64 6.14
N LYS A 117 12.00 1.44 4.82
CA LYS A 117 11.03 2.14 3.99
C LYS A 117 9.66 1.50 4.09
N ILE A 118 8.66 2.34 4.25
CA ILE A 118 7.26 1.94 4.27
C ILE A 118 6.54 2.78 3.22
N GLU A 119 5.78 2.13 2.36
CA GLU A 119 4.89 2.83 1.42
C GLU A 119 3.44 2.69 1.87
N ILE A 120 2.71 3.80 1.88
CA ILE A 120 1.26 3.81 2.07
C ILE A 120 0.64 4.19 0.74
N VAL A 121 -0.10 3.25 0.16
CA VAL A 121 -0.71 3.43 -1.15
C VAL A 121 -2.21 3.64 -1.01
N TYR A 122 -2.68 4.84 -1.31
CA TYR A 122 -4.09 5.13 -1.45
C TYR A 122 -4.56 4.83 -2.87
N ILE A 123 -5.51 3.92 -3.01
CA ILE A 123 -6.09 3.54 -4.29
C ILE A 123 -7.47 4.14 -4.41
N PHE A 124 -7.65 5.07 -5.34
CA PHE A 124 -8.95 5.66 -5.68
C PHE A 124 -9.48 4.99 -6.96
N GLY A 125 -10.42 4.07 -6.78
CA GLY A 125 -11.02 3.31 -7.88
C GLY A 125 -12.35 3.89 -8.34
N ASN A 126 -12.56 3.97 -9.65
CA ASN A 126 -13.83 4.35 -10.27
C ASN A 126 -14.40 5.69 -9.75
N GLN A 127 -13.53 6.68 -9.59
CA GLN A 127 -13.92 8.05 -9.25
C GLN A 127 -14.27 8.83 -10.51
N SER A 128 -15.35 9.64 -10.49
CA SER A 128 -15.68 10.50 -11.62
C SER A 128 -14.65 11.63 -11.75
N ASN A 129 -14.28 11.95 -13.00
CA ASN A 129 -13.34 13.04 -13.25
C ASN A 129 -13.93 14.45 -12.97
N GLU A 130 -15.24 14.54 -12.85
CA GLU A 130 -15.94 15.79 -12.56
C GLU A 130 -16.00 16.11 -11.07
N ASN A 131 -15.56 15.16 -10.25
CA ASN A 131 -15.67 15.30 -8.80
C ASN A 131 -14.45 16.01 -8.22
N ASN A 132 -14.56 17.33 -8.00
CA ASN A 132 -13.53 18.12 -7.31
C ASN A 132 -13.31 17.68 -5.85
N ASN A 133 -14.13 16.75 -5.35
CA ASN A 133 -14.04 16.30 -3.97
C ASN A 133 -12.72 15.53 -3.70
N LEU A 134 -12.30 14.67 -4.63
CA LEU A 134 -11.03 13.97 -4.50
C LEU A 134 -9.85 14.94 -4.42
N LYS A 135 -9.80 15.93 -5.31
CA LYS A 135 -8.76 16.96 -5.28
C LYS A 135 -8.73 17.72 -3.95
N ASN A 136 -9.90 18.13 -3.45
CA ASN A 136 -10.03 18.82 -2.16
C ASN A 136 -9.54 17.94 -1.00
N ILE A 137 -9.84 16.65 -1.02
CA ILE A 137 -9.35 15.69 -0.02
C ILE A 137 -7.83 15.59 -0.07
N LEU A 138 -7.23 15.43 -1.26
CA LEU A 138 -5.76 15.33 -1.39
C LEU A 138 -5.07 16.62 -0.94
N ILE A 139 -5.62 17.80 -1.26
CA ILE A 139 -5.12 19.09 -0.76
C ILE A 139 -5.25 19.15 0.76
N GLY A 140 -6.37 18.69 1.32
CA GLY A 140 -6.60 18.66 2.76
C GLY A 140 -5.62 17.72 3.47
N ILE A 141 -5.35 16.55 2.91
CA ILE A 141 -4.32 15.62 3.42
C ILE A 141 -2.96 16.33 3.44
N LYS A 142 -2.55 16.91 2.31
CA LYS A 142 -1.24 17.57 2.17
C LYS A 142 -1.01 18.67 3.21
N ASN A 143 -2.06 19.44 3.53
CA ASN A 143 -1.99 20.54 4.46
C ASN A 143 -2.22 20.12 5.92
N SER A 144 -2.37 18.85 6.20
CA SER A 144 -2.65 18.34 7.54
C SER A 144 -1.36 18.08 8.35
N LYS A 145 -1.48 18.14 9.66
CA LYS A 145 -0.41 17.74 10.59
C LYS A 145 -0.10 16.24 10.46
N GLN A 146 -1.11 15.44 10.18
CA GLN A 146 -0.98 14.01 9.98
C GLN A 146 -0.05 13.69 8.81
N TYR A 147 -0.14 14.46 7.72
CA TYR A 147 0.77 14.29 6.59
C TYR A 147 2.22 14.64 6.94
N GLU A 148 2.42 15.74 7.69
CA GLU A 148 3.76 16.11 8.15
C GLU A 148 4.37 15.03 9.05
N GLU A 149 3.56 14.36 9.85
CA GLU A 149 4.02 13.32 10.76
C GLU A 149 4.32 12.00 10.01
N ILE A 150 3.38 11.54 9.20
CA ILE A 150 3.52 10.26 8.52
C ILE A 150 4.63 10.29 7.46
N SER A 151 4.85 11.42 6.79
CA SER A 151 5.92 11.57 5.79
C SER A 151 7.34 11.47 6.35
N LYS A 152 7.50 11.44 7.69
CA LYS A 152 8.79 11.15 8.33
C LYS A 152 9.10 9.66 8.40
N ILE A 153 8.07 8.81 8.32
CA ILE A 153 8.19 7.35 8.53
C ILE A 153 7.71 6.52 7.34
N ALA A 154 6.93 7.10 6.43
CA ALA A 154 6.39 6.41 5.27
C ALA A 154 6.22 7.34 4.06
N ASP A 155 6.35 6.78 2.87
CA ASP A 155 6.05 7.45 1.60
C ASP A 155 4.58 7.25 1.24
N ILE A 156 3.86 8.37 1.02
CA ILE A 156 2.47 8.31 0.55
C ILE A 156 2.45 8.30 -0.97
N LYS A 157 1.82 7.26 -1.52
CA LYS A 157 1.57 7.09 -2.94
C LYS A 157 0.07 7.11 -3.23
N ILE A 158 -0.28 7.67 -4.37
CA ILE A 158 -1.65 7.75 -4.86
C ILE A 158 -1.76 6.94 -6.15
N ALA A 159 -2.68 5.99 -6.17
CA ALA A 159 -3.05 5.27 -7.38
C ALA A 159 -4.49 5.60 -7.77
N LYS A 160 -4.71 5.90 -9.04
CA LYS A 160 -6.05 6.07 -9.59
C LYS A 160 -6.34 4.93 -10.54
N SER A 161 -7.42 4.20 -10.31
CA SER A 161 -7.81 3.11 -11.19
C SER A 161 -9.16 3.34 -11.83
N SER A 162 -9.32 2.89 -13.08
CA SER A 162 -10.61 2.85 -13.75
C SER A 162 -11.43 1.64 -13.31
N PHE A 163 -12.68 1.55 -13.78
CA PHE A 163 -13.54 0.39 -13.57
C PHE A 163 -12.90 -0.94 -14.01
N MET A 164 -12.06 -0.90 -15.03
CA MET A 164 -11.36 -2.10 -15.55
C MET A 164 -10.19 -2.55 -14.66
N GLY A 165 -9.80 -1.71 -13.69
CA GLY A 165 -8.64 -1.96 -12.85
C GLY A 165 -7.30 -1.79 -13.58
N TYR A 166 -6.22 -1.76 -12.80
CA TYR A 166 -4.84 -1.76 -13.29
C TYR A 166 -4.01 -2.65 -12.38
N GLY A 167 -2.95 -3.22 -12.92
CA GLY A 167 -1.93 -3.87 -12.11
C GLY A 167 -1.24 -2.85 -11.18
N LEU A 168 -0.74 -3.33 -10.08
CA LEU A 168 -0.02 -2.52 -9.11
C LEU A 168 1.43 -2.31 -9.59
N TYR A 169 1.61 -1.29 -10.43
CA TYR A 169 2.91 -0.90 -10.97
C TYR A 169 3.34 0.43 -10.36
N GLU A 170 4.59 0.53 -9.95
CA GLU A 170 5.15 1.76 -9.41
C GLU A 170 5.00 2.95 -10.37
N LYS A 171 5.17 2.73 -11.66
CA LYS A 171 4.99 3.75 -12.70
C LYS A 171 3.58 4.36 -12.75
N ASN A 172 2.59 3.68 -12.18
CA ASN A 172 1.21 4.14 -12.08
C ASN A 172 0.93 4.82 -10.73
N MET A 173 1.90 4.80 -9.81
CA MET A 173 1.80 5.46 -8.52
C MET A 173 2.30 6.89 -8.63
N MET A 174 1.53 7.79 -8.08
CA MET A 174 1.83 9.22 -8.06
C MET A 174 2.22 9.64 -6.65
N ASN A 175 3.16 10.55 -6.50
CA ASN A 175 3.27 11.26 -5.24
C ASN A 175 2.09 12.23 -5.07
N LEU A 176 1.85 12.67 -3.85
CA LEU A 176 0.67 13.49 -3.53
C LEU A 176 0.63 14.80 -4.34
N ASP A 177 1.78 15.45 -4.55
CA ASP A 177 1.86 16.71 -5.29
C ASP A 177 1.49 16.54 -6.76
N TYR A 178 2.03 15.48 -7.37
CA TYR A 178 1.71 15.17 -8.76
C TYR A 178 0.24 14.80 -8.93
N ALA A 179 -0.31 14.00 -8.00
CA ALA A 179 -1.72 13.63 -8.02
C ALA A 179 -2.66 14.84 -7.92
N ILE A 180 -2.35 15.82 -7.04
CA ILE A 180 -3.13 17.06 -6.93
C ILE A 180 -3.11 17.87 -8.23
N ASN A 181 -1.97 17.91 -8.91
CA ASN A 181 -1.81 18.68 -10.16
C ASN A 181 -2.49 18.01 -11.36
N MET A 182 -2.65 16.68 -11.32
CA MET A 182 -3.26 15.91 -12.41
C MET A 182 -4.80 15.81 -12.31
N LEU A 183 -5.38 16.19 -11.18
CA LEU A 183 -6.82 16.32 -10.96
C LEU A 183 -7.30 17.77 -11.12
#